data_cdfc8991b7880ea641fbd8a3f169ac2e
#
_entry.id   cdfc8991b7880ea641fbd8a3f169ac2e
#
_cell.length_a   1.000
_cell.length_b   1.000
_cell.length_c   1.000
_cell.angle_alpha   90.00
_cell.angle_beta   90.00
_cell.angle_gamma   90.00
#
_symmetry.space_group_name_H-M   'P 1'
#
loop_
_entity.id
_entity.type
_entity.pdbx_description
1 polymer ?
#
loop_
_entity_poly.entity_id
_entity_poly.type
_entity_poly.pdbx_seq_one_letter_code
_entity_poly.pdbx_strand_id
1 'polypeptide(L)'
;MLLKRISSVVCATFFVLAFSLSHAQNFVEREEVRAYLDELSGSYGFSRNNLEKILSDHKPNKRIIDLISRPSEKRLQWHEYRKILVDEARIKLGVEFWNENIGSLSEAEQVYSVAPEIIVAIIGVETRYGKIMGSYPVVEALSTLAFDYPPRAKFF
;
A
#
# COMPACT_ATOMS: atom_id res chain seq x y z
N MET A 1 55.69 -46.98 44.53
CA MET A 1 55.49 -45.57 44.09
C MET A 1 54.38 -45.56 43.05
N LEU A 2 53.27 -44.94 43.37
CA LEU A 2 52.01 -45.01 42.62
C LEU A 2 52.01 -44.03 41.44
N LEU A 3 51.81 -44.55 40.23
CA LEU A 3 51.43 -43.72 39.10
C LEU A 3 49.88 -43.63 39.07
N LYS A 4 49.37 -42.44 39.32
CA LYS A 4 47.95 -42.11 39.12
C LYS A 4 47.70 -41.89 37.64
N ARG A 5 46.82 -42.72 37.04
CA ARG A 5 46.22 -42.49 35.73
C ARG A 5 45.16 -41.42 35.87
N ILE A 6 45.31 -40.32 35.16
CA ILE A 6 44.25 -39.32 35.00
C ILE A 6 43.54 -39.66 33.71
N SER A 7 42.29 -40.14 33.87
CA SER A 7 41.40 -40.38 32.74
C SER A 7 40.74 -39.06 32.34
N SER A 8 41.08 -38.57 31.15
CA SER A 8 40.52 -37.34 30.58
C SER A 8 39.19 -37.71 29.89
N VAL A 9 38.08 -37.40 30.54
CA VAL A 9 36.75 -37.49 29.92
C VAL A 9 36.56 -36.27 29.04
N VAL A 10 36.68 -36.44 27.73
CA VAL A 10 36.36 -35.43 26.76
C VAL A 10 34.83 -35.40 26.59
N CYS A 11 34.18 -34.43 27.23
CA CYS A 11 32.76 -34.17 27.08
C CYS A 11 32.59 -33.42 25.76
N ALA A 12 32.24 -34.16 24.69
CA ALA A 12 31.86 -33.59 23.42
C ALA A 12 30.44 -33.00 23.51
N THR A 13 30.33 -31.72 23.82
CA THR A 13 29.10 -30.96 23.71
C THR A 13 28.79 -30.74 22.22
N PHE A 14 27.87 -31.56 21.69
CA PHE A 14 27.25 -31.35 20.39
C PHE A 14 26.37 -30.10 20.49
N PHE A 15 26.92 -28.96 20.04
CA PHE A 15 26.15 -27.73 19.85
C PHE A 15 25.38 -27.90 18.54
N VAL A 16 24.15 -28.40 18.63
CA VAL A 16 23.21 -28.42 17.50
C VAL A 16 22.84 -26.97 17.21
N LEU A 17 23.52 -26.34 16.24
CA LEU A 17 23.07 -25.12 15.62
C LEU A 17 21.77 -25.46 14.87
N ALA A 18 20.64 -25.24 15.51
CA ALA A 18 19.36 -25.15 14.84
C ALA A 18 19.44 -23.90 13.94
N PHE A 19 19.84 -24.09 12.70
CA PHE A 19 19.61 -23.12 11.62
C PHE A 19 18.10 -23.05 11.47
N SER A 20 17.46 -22.10 12.12
CA SER A 20 16.12 -21.69 11.80
C SER A 20 16.19 -21.13 10.37
N LEU A 21 15.91 -22.00 9.40
CA LEU A 21 15.56 -21.59 8.04
C LEU A 21 14.31 -20.72 8.19
N SER A 22 14.51 -19.42 8.31
CA SER A 22 13.44 -18.44 8.16
C SER A 22 12.98 -18.57 6.71
N HIS A 23 12.09 -19.50 6.45
CA HIS A 23 11.31 -19.51 5.23
C HIS A 23 10.55 -18.18 5.26
N ALA A 24 10.82 -17.33 4.29
CA ALA A 24 9.96 -16.16 4.06
C ALA A 24 8.56 -16.73 3.85
N GLN A 25 7.73 -16.63 4.89
CA GLN A 25 6.37 -17.15 4.87
C GLN A 25 5.66 -16.51 3.68
N ASN A 26 5.06 -17.33 2.82
CA ASN A 26 4.29 -16.84 1.69
C ASN A 26 3.24 -15.86 2.22
N PHE A 27 3.09 -14.72 1.59
CA PHE A 27 2.20 -13.67 2.05
C PHE A 27 0.77 -14.17 2.35
N VAL A 28 0.23 -15.04 1.49
CA VAL A 28 -1.12 -15.61 1.66
C VAL A 28 -1.23 -16.64 2.81
N GLU A 29 -0.10 -17.09 3.38
CA GLU A 29 -0.08 -18.02 4.53
C GLU A 29 -0.09 -17.27 5.87
N ARG A 30 0.10 -15.96 5.88
CA ARG A 30 0.01 -15.15 7.09
C ARG A 30 -1.39 -15.21 7.65
N GLU A 31 -1.51 -15.34 8.98
CA GLU A 31 -2.80 -15.53 9.66
C GLU A 31 -3.79 -14.41 9.35
N GLU A 32 -3.34 -13.17 9.43
CA GLU A 32 -4.16 -11.99 9.16
C GLU A 32 -4.61 -11.90 7.70
N VAL A 33 -3.77 -12.34 6.75
CA VAL A 33 -4.12 -12.38 5.33
C VAL A 33 -5.16 -13.49 5.07
N ARG A 34 -4.97 -14.67 5.65
CA ARG A 34 -5.94 -15.76 5.55
C ARG A 34 -7.30 -15.37 6.09
N ALA A 35 -7.35 -14.77 7.26
CA ALA A 35 -8.59 -14.29 7.87
C ALA A 35 -9.32 -13.30 6.95
N TYR A 36 -8.60 -12.36 6.36
CA TYR A 36 -9.15 -11.42 5.40
C TYR A 36 -9.68 -12.10 4.12
N LEU A 37 -8.93 -13.06 3.59
CA LEU A 37 -9.36 -13.82 2.42
C LEU A 37 -10.60 -14.68 2.72
N ASP A 38 -10.72 -15.22 3.94
CA ASP A 38 -11.90 -15.97 4.38
C ASP A 38 -13.13 -15.05 4.47
N GLU A 39 -12.96 -13.84 5.00
CA GLU A 39 -14.02 -12.82 5.03
C GLU A 39 -14.48 -12.44 3.63
N LEU A 40 -13.56 -12.14 2.72
CA LEU A 40 -13.91 -11.79 1.34
C LEU A 40 -14.64 -12.92 0.61
N SER A 41 -14.24 -14.16 0.84
CA SER A 41 -14.88 -15.31 0.19
C SER A 41 -16.22 -15.62 0.81
N GLY A 42 -16.35 -15.59 2.14
CA GLY A 42 -17.56 -15.94 2.86
C GLY A 42 -18.64 -14.85 2.83
N SER A 43 -18.24 -13.59 3.00
CA SER A 43 -19.20 -12.49 3.14
C SER A 43 -19.49 -11.74 1.84
N TYR A 44 -18.52 -11.71 0.92
CA TYR A 44 -18.63 -10.92 -0.32
C TYR A 44 -18.64 -11.78 -1.59
N GLY A 45 -18.53 -13.11 -1.48
CA GLY A 45 -18.65 -14.04 -2.59
C GLY A 45 -17.47 -14.05 -3.58
N PHE A 46 -16.32 -13.53 -3.19
CA PHE A 46 -15.13 -13.60 -4.02
C PHE A 46 -14.57 -15.02 -4.09
N SER A 47 -14.04 -15.41 -5.25
CA SER A 47 -13.34 -16.69 -5.38
C SER A 47 -12.04 -16.69 -4.60
N ARG A 48 -11.92 -17.56 -3.60
CA ARG A 48 -10.71 -17.73 -2.78
C ARG A 48 -9.46 -17.95 -3.64
N ASN A 49 -9.54 -18.85 -4.62
CA ASN A 49 -8.42 -19.18 -5.50
C ASN A 49 -7.95 -17.96 -6.32
N ASN A 50 -8.89 -17.11 -6.77
CA ASN A 50 -8.53 -15.89 -7.49
C ASN A 50 -7.83 -14.88 -6.58
N LEU A 51 -8.31 -14.70 -5.36
CA LEU A 51 -7.70 -13.81 -4.38
C LEU A 51 -6.28 -14.27 -4.02
N GLU A 52 -6.09 -15.55 -3.74
CA GLU A 52 -4.78 -16.14 -3.46
C GLU A 52 -3.81 -15.95 -4.64
N LYS A 53 -4.27 -16.16 -5.86
CA LYS A 53 -3.47 -15.93 -7.06
C LYS A 53 -3.03 -14.48 -7.21
N ILE A 54 -3.91 -13.51 -6.90
CA ILE A 54 -3.59 -12.08 -6.98
C ILE A 54 -2.54 -11.69 -5.94
N LEU A 55 -2.59 -12.31 -4.74
CA LEU A 55 -1.74 -11.96 -3.61
C LEU A 55 -0.52 -12.87 -3.44
N SER A 56 -0.40 -13.98 -4.20
CA SER A 56 0.68 -14.97 -4.04
C SER A 56 2.08 -14.38 -4.20
N ASP A 57 2.24 -13.45 -5.13
CA ASP A 57 3.53 -12.82 -5.43
C ASP A 57 3.76 -11.51 -4.68
N HIS A 58 2.83 -11.14 -3.78
CA HIS A 58 2.93 -9.90 -3.03
C HIS A 58 4.17 -9.89 -2.14
N LYS A 59 4.90 -8.78 -2.22
CA LYS A 59 6.03 -8.45 -1.32
C LYS A 59 5.81 -7.05 -0.77
N PRO A 60 5.99 -6.85 0.55
CA PRO A 60 5.90 -5.53 1.15
C PRO A 60 6.81 -4.53 0.45
N ASN A 61 6.26 -3.41 0.01
CA ASN A 61 7.01 -2.36 -0.64
C ASN A 61 7.42 -1.28 0.38
N LYS A 62 8.66 -1.38 0.84
CA LYS A 62 9.22 -0.44 1.84
C LYS A 62 9.13 1.01 1.40
N ARG A 63 9.25 1.29 0.10
CA ARG A 63 9.15 2.67 -0.42
C ARG A 63 7.76 3.26 -0.22
N ILE A 64 6.71 2.45 -0.35
CA ILE A 64 5.33 2.87 -0.06
C ILE A 64 5.20 3.25 1.42
N ILE A 65 5.74 2.41 2.32
CA ILE A 65 5.76 2.68 3.76
C ILE A 65 6.52 3.97 4.08
N ASP A 66 7.69 4.16 3.47
CA ASP A 66 8.50 5.37 3.67
C ASP A 66 7.77 6.64 3.18
N LEU A 67 7.07 6.57 2.06
CA LEU A 67 6.30 7.70 1.51
C LEU A 67 5.13 8.08 2.42
N ILE A 68 4.31 7.12 2.86
CA ILE A 68 3.16 7.42 3.72
C ILE A 68 3.57 7.87 5.12
N SER A 69 4.74 7.45 5.58
CA SER A 69 5.28 7.85 6.88
C SER A 69 5.77 9.30 6.92
N ARG A 70 6.01 9.91 5.76
CA ARG A 70 6.58 11.27 5.63
C ARG A 70 5.80 12.12 4.64
N PRO A 71 4.48 12.30 4.82
CA PRO A 71 3.69 13.10 3.89
C PRO A 71 4.17 14.55 3.87
N SER A 72 4.31 15.11 2.67
CA SER A 72 4.79 16.49 2.46
C SER A 72 3.86 17.52 3.10
N GLU A 73 2.57 17.25 3.14
CA GLU A 73 1.51 18.11 3.68
C GLU A 73 1.72 18.48 5.15
N LYS A 74 2.32 17.59 5.94
CA LYS A 74 2.60 17.83 7.36
C LYS A 74 3.72 18.82 7.61
N ARG A 75 4.48 19.22 6.59
CA ARG A 75 5.68 20.06 6.70
C ARG A 75 5.55 21.41 6.02
N LEU A 76 4.55 21.58 5.17
CA LEU A 76 4.35 22.79 4.39
C LEU A 76 3.26 23.68 5.01
N GLN A 77 3.47 24.99 4.97
CA GLN A 77 2.43 25.98 5.24
C GLN A 77 1.45 26.00 4.04
N TRP A 78 0.20 26.46 4.29
CA TRP A 78 -0.81 26.50 3.23
C TRP A 78 -0.36 27.23 1.97
N HIS A 79 0.30 28.36 2.09
CA HIS A 79 0.75 29.15 0.95
C HIS A 79 1.84 28.45 0.12
N GLU A 80 2.62 27.53 0.74
CA GLU A 80 3.60 26.71 0.04
C GLU A 80 2.92 25.51 -0.62
N TYR A 81 2.04 24.84 0.13
CA TYR A 81 1.28 23.69 -0.35
C TYR A 81 0.38 24.06 -1.53
N ARG A 82 -0.31 25.22 -1.46
CA ARG A 82 -1.15 25.73 -2.54
C ARG A 82 -0.38 25.88 -3.85
N LYS A 83 0.87 26.32 -3.82
CA LYS A 83 1.70 26.49 -5.04
C LYS A 83 1.97 25.17 -5.76
N ILE A 84 1.97 24.05 -5.06
CA ILE A 84 2.13 22.72 -5.65
C ILE A 84 0.88 22.30 -6.40
N LEU A 85 -0.29 22.69 -5.91
CA LEU A 85 -1.58 22.26 -6.44
C LEU A 85 -2.22 23.26 -7.42
N VAL A 86 -1.87 24.56 -7.32
CA VAL A 86 -2.47 25.61 -8.13
C VAL A 86 -1.36 26.36 -8.85
N ASP A 87 -1.03 25.90 -10.05
CA ASP A 87 -0.11 26.52 -10.98
C ASP A 87 -0.84 26.88 -12.30
N GLU A 88 -0.29 27.83 -13.07
CA GLU A 88 -0.90 28.29 -14.34
C GLU A 88 -1.13 27.15 -15.33
N ALA A 89 -0.18 26.21 -15.40
CA ALA A 89 -0.31 25.07 -16.31
C ALA A 89 -1.48 24.16 -15.90
N ARG A 90 -1.70 23.97 -14.59
CA ARG A 90 -2.85 23.18 -14.08
C ARG A 90 -4.16 23.90 -14.33
N ILE A 91 -4.21 25.22 -14.14
CA ILE A 91 -5.40 26.04 -14.45
C ILE A 91 -5.76 25.89 -15.93
N LYS A 92 -4.79 26.05 -16.83
CA LYS A 92 -5.01 25.89 -18.28
C LYS A 92 -5.54 24.49 -18.62
N LEU A 93 -4.91 23.43 -18.10
CA LEU A 93 -5.36 22.06 -18.29
C LEU A 93 -6.78 21.85 -17.74
N GLY A 94 -7.14 22.51 -16.64
CA GLY A 94 -8.48 22.44 -16.06
C GLY A 94 -9.55 23.05 -16.96
N VAL A 95 -9.25 24.17 -17.59
CA VAL A 95 -10.14 24.80 -18.57
C VAL A 95 -10.29 23.93 -19.82
N GLU A 96 -9.20 23.35 -20.31
CA GLU A 96 -9.23 22.40 -21.43
C GLU A 96 -10.08 21.19 -21.09
N PHE A 97 -9.83 20.54 -19.94
CA PHE A 97 -10.59 19.40 -19.46
C PHE A 97 -12.09 19.70 -19.30
N TRP A 98 -12.42 20.86 -18.75
CA TRP A 98 -13.82 21.31 -18.60
C TRP A 98 -14.51 21.38 -19.97
N ASN A 99 -13.90 22.05 -20.95
CA ASN A 99 -14.48 22.21 -22.27
C ASN A 99 -14.65 20.88 -23.02
N GLU A 100 -13.71 19.97 -22.85
CA GLU A 100 -13.76 18.64 -23.47
C GLU A 100 -14.84 17.74 -22.83
N ASN A 101 -15.20 17.97 -21.57
CA ASN A 101 -16.08 17.10 -20.79
C ASN A 101 -17.38 17.79 -20.33
N ILE A 102 -17.77 18.90 -20.94
CA ILE A 102 -18.90 19.73 -20.49
C ILE A 102 -20.21 18.94 -20.38
N GLY A 103 -20.46 18.01 -21.29
CA GLY A 103 -21.66 17.16 -21.26
C GLY A 103 -21.69 16.24 -20.05
N SER A 104 -20.60 15.51 -19.78
CA SER A 104 -20.48 14.61 -18.64
C SER A 104 -20.49 15.36 -17.30
N LEU A 105 -19.90 16.55 -17.25
CA LEU A 105 -19.93 17.41 -16.07
C LEU A 105 -21.34 17.89 -15.76
N SER A 106 -22.09 18.32 -16.79
CA SER A 106 -23.50 18.73 -16.63
C SER A 106 -24.39 17.58 -16.19
N GLU A 107 -24.19 16.38 -16.75
CA GLU A 107 -24.94 15.18 -16.33
C GLU A 107 -24.63 14.82 -14.87
N ALA A 108 -23.35 14.86 -14.47
CA ALA A 108 -22.96 14.60 -13.09
C ALA A 108 -23.57 15.63 -12.12
N GLU A 109 -23.61 16.91 -12.49
CA GLU A 109 -24.27 17.94 -11.68
C GLU A 109 -25.76 17.66 -11.52
N GLN A 110 -26.46 17.29 -12.59
CA GLN A 110 -27.89 16.96 -12.53
C GLN A 110 -28.19 15.73 -11.66
N VAL A 111 -27.36 14.69 -11.75
CA VAL A 111 -27.59 13.43 -11.04
C VAL A 111 -27.16 13.52 -9.57
N TYR A 112 -26.01 14.15 -9.29
CA TYR A 112 -25.38 14.13 -7.97
C TYR A 112 -25.43 15.47 -7.24
N SER A 113 -25.91 16.53 -7.87
CA SER A 113 -25.95 17.89 -7.31
C SER A 113 -24.57 18.39 -6.84
N VAL A 114 -23.51 18.00 -7.54
CA VAL A 114 -22.15 18.46 -7.30
C VAL A 114 -21.76 19.45 -8.41
N ALA A 115 -21.38 20.65 -8.01
CA ALA A 115 -20.99 21.69 -8.97
C ALA A 115 -19.79 21.27 -9.84
N PRO A 116 -19.83 21.47 -11.16
CA PRO A 116 -18.80 21.04 -12.09
C PRO A 116 -17.39 21.50 -11.72
N GLU A 117 -17.23 22.71 -11.19
CA GLU A 117 -15.94 23.25 -10.73
C GLU A 117 -15.31 22.42 -9.61
N ILE A 118 -16.12 21.81 -8.74
CA ILE A 118 -15.63 20.93 -7.67
C ILE A 118 -15.12 19.63 -8.27
N ILE A 119 -15.85 19.06 -9.23
CA ILE A 119 -15.44 17.81 -9.91
C ILE A 119 -14.12 18.04 -10.65
N VAL A 120 -14.03 19.12 -11.42
CA VAL A 120 -12.83 19.48 -12.18
C VAL A 120 -11.64 19.74 -11.24
N ALA A 121 -11.85 20.44 -10.13
CA ALA A 121 -10.81 20.73 -9.16
C ALA A 121 -10.25 19.43 -8.52
N ILE A 122 -11.12 18.50 -8.12
CA ILE A 122 -10.70 17.20 -7.55
C ILE A 122 -9.89 16.42 -8.57
N ILE A 123 -10.39 16.24 -9.80
CA ILE A 123 -9.66 15.52 -10.86
C ILE A 123 -8.31 16.17 -11.15
N GLY A 124 -8.27 17.51 -11.11
CA GLY A 124 -7.02 18.27 -11.30
C GLY A 124 -6.01 18.03 -10.19
N VAL A 125 -6.43 17.97 -8.93
CA VAL A 125 -5.56 17.72 -7.77
C VAL A 125 -5.06 16.27 -7.78
N GLU A 126 -5.96 15.30 -7.94
CA GLU A 126 -5.66 13.88 -7.80
C GLU A 126 -4.79 13.34 -8.95
N THR A 127 -5.09 13.70 -10.18
CA THR A 127 -4.47 13.05 -11.34
C THR A 127 -3.90 14.01 -12.37
N ARG A 128 -3.93 15.34 -12.12
CA ARG A 128 -3.59 16.36 -13.11
C ARG A 128 -4.34 16.14 -14.43
N TYR A 129 -5.67 15.93 -14.32
CA TYR A 129 -6.57 15.62 -15.44
C TYR A 129 -6.20 14.33 -16.18
N GLY A 130 -5.92 13.26 -15.44
CA GLY A 130 -5.56 11.95 -15.98
C GLY A 130 -4.12 11.82 -16.46
N LYS A 131 -3.29 12.87 -16.36
CA LYS A 131 -1.88 12.83 -16.81
C LYS A 131 -0.93 12.17 -15.80
N ILE A 132 -1.34 12.08 -14.55
CA ILE A 132 -0.56 11.44 -13.47
C ILE A 132 -1.48 10.47 -12.74
N MET A 133 -1.31 9.18 -12.97
CA MET A 133 -2.16 8.12 -12.40
C MET A 133 -1.43 7.28 -11.33
N GLY A 134 -0.27 7.74 -10.86
CA GLY A 134 0.55 6.98 -9.95
C GLY A 134 1.41 5.92 -10.66
N SER A 135 2.36 5.33 -9.92
CA SER A 135 3.32 4.35 -10.43
C SER A 135 3.30 3.02 -9.69
N TYR A 136 2.49 2.92 -8.62
CA TYR A 136 2.35 1.70 -7.85
C TYR A 136 1.08 0.96 -8.24
N PRO A 137 1.13 -0.38 -8.46
CA PRO A 137 -0.07 -1.18 -8.55
C PRO A 137 -0.93 -1.03 -7.30
N VAL A 138 -2.25 -0.83 -7.49
CA VAL A 138 -3.17 -0.57 -6.37
C VAL A 138 -3.16 -1.72 -5.36
N VAL A 139 -3.18 -2.96 -5.83
CA VAL A 139 -3.15 -4.16 -4.97
C VAL A 139 -1.86 -4.18 -4.14
N GLU A 140 -0.69 -3.93 -4.76
CA GLU A 140 0.58 -3.87 -4.04
C GLU A 140 0.58 -2.77 -2.97
N ALA A 141 0.11 -1.58 -3.32
CA ALA A 141 0.08 -0.46 -2.39
C ALA A 141 -0.85 -0.73 -1.20
N LEU A 142 -2.08 -1.14 -1.47
CA LEU A 142 -3.07 -1.40 -0.41
C LEU A 142 -2.68 -2.59 0.45
N SER A 143 -2.20 -3.70 -0.12
CA SER A 143 -1.75 -4.86 0.66
C SER A 143 -0.54 -4.51 1.54
N THR A 144 0.42 -3.74 1.02
CA THR A 144 1.54 -3.25 1.83
C THR A 144 1.05 -2.41 3.02
N LEU A 145 0.11 -1.50 2.79
CA LEU A 145 -0.39 -0.60 3.83
C LEU A 145 -1.30 -1.30 4.83
N ALA A 146 -2.13 -2.22 4.38
CA ALA A 146 -3.04 -2.99 5.24
C ALA A 146 -2.31 -3.97 6.16
N PHE A 147 -1.29 -4.66 5.65
CA PHE A 147 -0.68 -5.76 6.38
C PHE A 147 0.73 -5.46 6.92
N ASP A 148 1.40 -4.42 6.42
CA ASP A 148 2.78 -4.11 6.78
C ASP A 148 2.99 -2.68 7.30
N TYR A 149 1.89 -1.91 7.49
CA TYR A 149 1.92 -0.56 8.07
C TYR A 149 0.96 -0.44 9.27
N PRO A 150 1.32 -0.94 10.46
CA PRO A 150 0.45 -1.00 11.64
C PRO A 150 -0.24 0.32 12.04
N PRO A 151 0.40 1.52 11.90
CA PRO A 151 -0.23 2.77 12.34
C PRO A 151 -1.58 3.08 11.69
N ARG A 152 -1.85 2.55 10.49
CA ARG A 152 -3.09 2.80 9.75
C ARG A 152 -3.64 1.54 9.05
N ALA A 153 -3.21 0.36 9.43
CA ALA A 153 -3.62 -0.90 8.82
C ALA A 153 -5.15 -1.04 8.69
N LYS A 154 -5.90 -0.66 9.72
CA LYS A 154 -7.39 -0.71 9.72
C LYS A 154 -8.07 0.26 8.76
N PHE A 155 -7.34 1.24 8.23
CA PHE A 155 -7.88 2.21 7.28
C PHE A 155 -7.78 1.67 5.84
N PHE A 156 -6.78 0.86 5.54
CA PHE A 156 -6.51 0.27 4.23
C PHE A 156 -7.05 -1.16 4.13
#